data_ab8dab0536b2e26a7f9e680f24c4045b
#
_entry.id   ab8dab0536b2e26a7f9e680f24c4045b
#
_cell.length_a   1.000
_cell.length_b   1.000
_cell.length_c   1.000
_cell.angle_alpha   90.00
_cell.angle_beta   90.00
_cell.angle_gamma   90.00
#
_symmetry.space_group_name_H-M   'P 1'
#
loop_
_entity.id
_entity.type
_entity.pdbx_description
1 polymer ?
#
loop_
_entity_poly.entity_id
_entity_poly.type
_entity_poly.pdbx_seq_one_letter_code
_entity_poly.pdbx_strand_id
1 'polypeptide(L)'
;NGFTFVEYYLSRGMHIDDFAPNLSFFFSNGIDPEYAVIGRVARRIWAKAIKEKYKGNDRSQKLKYHIQTSGRSLHAQEIDFNDIRTTLQALYAIYDNCNSLHTNAYDEAITTPTEASVRRAMAIQLIINKELGLAKNENPLQGAFIIEELTDLVEEAVLQEFNRLNERGGVLGAM
;
A
#
# COMPACT_ATOMS: atom_id res chain seq x y z
N ASN A 1 -10.56 7.65 -3.73
CA ASN A 1 -10.13 9.01 -4.07
C ASN A 1 -9.40 9.08 -5.43
N GLY A 2 -8.47 8.14 -5.76
CA GLY A 2 -7.69 8.18 -7.00
C GLY A 2 -8.54 8.29 -8.26
N PHE A 3 -9.55 7.46 -8.40
CA PHE A 3 -10.46 7.53 -9.55
C PHE A 3 -11.30 8.81 -9.59
N THR A 4 -11.62 9.39 -8.45
CA THR A 4 -12.29 10.70 -8.39
C THR A 4 -11.41 11.80 -9.01
N PHE A 5 -10.11 11.80 -8.71
CA PHE A 5 -9.17 12.72 -9.37
C PHE A 5 -9.02 12.44 -10.86
N VAL A 6 -8.96 11.18 -11.27
CA VAL A 6 -8.92 10.81 -12.70
C VAL A 6 -10.12 11.37 -13.44
N GLU A 7 -11.34 11.12 -12.95
CA GLU A 7 -12.58 11.65 -13.56
C GLU A 7 -12.60 13.18 -13.59
N TYR A 8 -12.13 13.82 -12.53
CA TYR A 8 -12.06 15.28 -12.47
C TYR A 8 -11.10 15.86 -13.52
N TYR A 9 -9.89 15.34 -13.63
CA TYR A 9 -8.92 15.82 -14.62
C TYR A 9 -9.37 15.57 -16.06
N LEU A 10 -9.98 14.41 -16.33
CA LEU A 10 -10.57 14.12 -17.64
C LEU A 10 -11.72 15.09 -17.96
N SER A 11 -12.58 15.43 -17.00
CA SER A 11 -13.67 16.40 -17.18
C SER A 11 -13.15 17.81 -17.48
N ARG A 12 -11.90 18.10 -17.11
CA ARG A 12 -11.21 19.37 -17.41
C ARG A 12 -10.46 19.36 -18.76
N GLY A 13 -10.62 18.29 -19.54
CA GLY A 13 -10.03 18.16 -20.87
C GLY A 13 -8.57 17.68 -20.88
N MET A 14 -8.03 17.22 -19.76
CA MET A 14 -6.69 16.62 -19.72
C MET A 14 -6.71 15.20 -20.31
N HIS A 15 -5.63 14.81 -20.99
CA HIS A 15 -5.48 13.44 -21.44
C HIS A 15 -4.95 12.55 -20.31
N ILE A 16 -5.43 11.31 -20.23
CA ILE A 16 -5.07 10.38 -19.13
C ILE A 16 -3.56 10.22 -18.96
N ASP A 17 -2.80 10.14 -20.04
CA ASP A 17 -1.37 9.90 -20.00
C ASP A 17 -0.53 11.12 -19.59
N ASP A 18 -1.12 12.31 -19.55
CA ASP A 18 -0.44 13.54 -19.13
C ASP A 18 -0.34 13.61 -17.59
N PHE A 19 -1.28 13.00 -16.86
CA PHE A 19 -1.31 13.10 -15.39
C PHE A 19 -1.25 11.78 -14.65
N ALA A 20 -1.85 10.69 -15.16
CA ALA A 20 -1.92 9.41 -14.45
C ALA A 20 -0.54 8.87 -14.00
N PRO A 21 0.54 8.98 -14.80
CA PRO A 21 1.86 8.56 -14.37
C PRO A 21 2.43 9.33 -13.16
N ASN A 22 1.88 10.50 -12.85
CA ASN A 22 2.32 11.35 -11.73
C ASN A 22 1.49 11.15 -10.47
N LEU A 23 0.38 10.39 -10.55
CA LEU A 23 -0.40 10.03 -9.37
C LEU A 23 0.36 8.98 -8.56
N SER A 24 0.35 9.15 -7.26
CA SER A 24 0.86 8.19 -6.29
C SER A 24 -0.13 8.00 -5.14
N PHE A 25 -0.03 6.86 -4.49
CA PHE A 25 -0.97 6.44 -3.46
C PHE A 25 -0.22 6.16 -2.16
N PHE A 26 -0.95 6.13 -1.09
CA PHE A 26 -0.44 5.87 0.24
C PHE A 26 -1.32 4.82 0.91
N PHE A 27 -0.69 3.81 1.48
CA PHE A 27 -1.36 2.78 2.29
C PHE A 27 -0.64 2.62 3.62
N SER A 28 -1.38 2.12 4.60
CA SER A 28 -0.86 1.77 5.91
C SER A 28 -0.96 0.26 6.11
N ASN A 29 0.14 -0.40 6.46
CA ASN A 29 0.15 -1.84 6.70
C ASN A 29 0.04 -2.17 8.19
N GLY A 30 -0.93 -3.01 8.51
CA GLY A 30 -1.01 -3.70 9.81
C GLY A 30 -0.28 -5.05 9.78
N ILE A 31 -0.71 -5.95 10.67
CA ILE A 31 -0.15 -7.30 10.82
C ILE A 31 -1.11 -8.36 10.23
N ASP A 32 -2.38 -8.00 10.00
CA ASP A 32 -3.37 -8.90 9.44
C ASP A 32 -3.01 -9.34 8.01
N PRO A 33 -3.43 -10.54 7.59
CA PRO A 33 -2.99 -11.12 6.32
C PRO A 33 -3.38 -10.32 5.08
N GLU A 34 -4.45 -9.55 5.12
CA GLU A 34 -4.92 -8.70 4.01
C GLU A 34 -3.85 -7.69 3.58
N TYR A 35 -3.03 -7.24 4.53
CA TYR A 35 -1.96 -6.29 4.22
C TYR A 35 -0.83 -6.88 3.36
N ALA A 36 -0.73 -8.21 3.28
CA ALA A 36 0.23 -8.86 2.38
C ALA A 36 -0.14 -8.69 0.89
N VAL A 37 -1.39 -8.33 0.58
CA VAL A 37 -1.91 -8.26 -0.80
C VAL A 37 -2.50 -6.90 -1.17
N ILE A 38 -2.52 -5.93 -0.27
CA ILE A 38 -3.21 -4.65 -0.50
C ILE A 38 -2.65 -3.88 -1.71
N GLY A 39 -1.35 -3.84 -1.88
CA GLY A 39 -0.70 -3.20 -3.01
C GLY A 39 -0.92 -3.98 -4.30
N ARG A 40 -0.89 -5.30 -4.23
CA ARG A 40 -1.16 -6.21 -5.34
C ARG A 40 -2.57 -6.02 -5.90
N VAL A 41 -3.57 -5.96 -5.02
CA VAL A 41 -4.96 -5.66 -5.38
C VAL A 41 -5.09 -4.25 -5.96
N ALA A 42 -4.48 -3.26 -5.32
CA ALA A 42 -4.51 -1.89 -5.80
C ALA A 42 -3.91 -1.75 -7.21
N ARG A 43 -2.75 -2.40 -7.47
CA ARG A 43 -2.13 -2.43 -8.81
C ARG A 43 -3.04 -3.10 -9.85
N ARG A 44 -3.68 -4.21 -9.48
CA ARG A 44 -4.59 -4.95 -10.38
C ARG A 44 -5.81 -4.10 -10.76
N ILE A 45 -6.49 -3.51 -9.79
CA ILE A 45 -7.65 -2.66 -10.01
C ILE A 45 -7.28 -1.42 -10.83
N TRP A 46 -6.19 -0.76 -10.48
CA TRP A 46 -5.71 0.42 -11.19
C TRP A 46 -5.38 0.12 -12.65
N ALA A 47 -4.57 -0.90 -12.91
CA ALA A 47 -4.16 -1.27 -14.25
C ALA A 47 -5.34 -1.64 -15.14
N LYS A 48 -6.28 -2.44 -14.65
CA LYS A 48 -7.52 -2.78 -15.37
C LYS A 48 -8.33 -1.53 -15.72
N ALA A 49 -8.57 -0.66 -14.74
CA ALA A 49 -9.38 0.55 -14.95
C ALA A 49 -8.71 1.51 -15.94
N ILE A 50 -7.41 1.79 -15.78
CA ILE A 50 -6.68 2.69 -16.67
C ILE A 50 -6.63 2.15 -18.10
N LYS A 51 -6.42 0.84 -18.27
CA LYS A 51 -6.39 0.21 -19.59
C LYS A 51 -7.76 0.16 -20.25
N GLU A 52 -8.74 -0.37 -19.53
CA GLU A 52 -10.04 -0.74 -20.12
C GLU A 52 -11.01 0.44 -20.20
N LYS A 53 -11.12 1.23 -19.13
CA LYS A 53 -12.03 2.36 -19.06
C LYS A 53 -11.43 3.63 -19.66
N TYR A 54 -10.20 3.96 -19.26
CA TYR A 54 -9.59 5.25 -19.60
C TYR A 54 -8.63 5.22 -20.78
N LYS A 55 -8.33 4.02 -21.33
CA LYS A 55 -7.47 3.82 -22.49
C LYS A 55 -6.05 4.38 -22.32
N GLY A 56 -5.54 4.40 -21.10
CA GLY A 56 -4.19 4.86 -20.79
C GLY A 56 -3.11 3.86 -21.25
N ASN A 57 -1.93 4.39 -21.51
CA ASN A 57 -0.77 3.62 -21.94
C ASN A 57 -0.16 2.78 -20.80
N ASP A 58 0.85 1.96 -21.09
CA ASP A 58 1.49 1.08 -20.13
C ASP A 58 2.11 1.81 -18.93
N ARG A 59 2.60 3.04 -19.12
CA ARG A 59 3.16 3.86 -18.05
C ARG A 59 2.07 4.33 -17.09
N SER A 60 0.91 4.72 -17.61
CA SER A 60 -0.26 5.17 -16.83
C SER A 60 -0.89 4.03 -16.04
N GLN A 61 -0.77 2.78 -16.52
CA GLN A 61 -1.29 1.58 -15.85
C GLN A 61 -0.49 1.18 -14.60
N LYS A 62 0.73 1.71 -14.42
CA LYS A 62 1.60 1.37 -13.29
C LYS A 62 1.25 2.20 -12.07
N LEU A 63 0.56 1.61 -11.12
CA LEU A 63 0.29 2.24 -9.82
C LEU A 63 1.58 2.36 -9.01
N LYS A 64 1.80 3.53 -8.43
CA LYS A 64 2.90 3.80 -7.50
C LYS A 64 2.32 4.05 -6.11
N TYR A 65 2.92 3.46 -5.09
CA TYR A 65 2.44 3.67 -3.73
C TYR A 65 3.55 3.62 -2.69
N HIS A 66 3.33 4.39 -1.66
CA HIS A 66 4.11 4.40 -0.43
C HIS A 66 3.39 3.57 0.62
N ILE A 67 4.14 2.82 1.41
CA ILE A 67 3.62 2.13 2.59
C ILE A 67 4.22 2.76 3.84
N GLN A 68 3.35 3.03 4.81
CA GLN A 68 3.73 3.26 6.20
C GLN A 68 3.32 2.06 7.04
N THR A 69 4.20 1.58 7.91
CA THR A 69 3.81 0.62 8.92
C THR A 69 2.78 1.24 9.86
N SER A 70 1.75 0.49 10.26
CA SER A 70 0.62 1.05 11.00
C SER A 70 0.95 1.25 12.48
N GLY A 71 0.79 2.48 12.96
CA GLY A 71 0.87 2.78 14.38
C GLY A 71 -0.20 2.10 15.25
N ARG A 72 -1.32 1.67 14.64
CA ARG A 72 -2.38 0.91 15.34
C ARG A 72 -1.92 -0.45 15.85
N SER A 73 -0.89 -1.02 15.26
CA SER A 73 -0.32 -2.30 15.67
C SER A 73 0.70 -2.17 16.79
N LEU A 74 1.07 -0.95 17.16
CA LEU A 74 2.01 -0.70 18.24
C LEU A 74 1.30 -0.71 19.59
N HIS A 75 1.97 -1.25 20.60
CA HIS A 75 1.46 -1.35 21.95
C HIS A 75 2.30 -0.50 22.92
N ALA A 76 1.64 0.16 23.87
CA ALA A 76 2.32 0.89 24.93
C ALA A 76 2.93 -0.04 25.99
N GLN A 77 2.30 -1.20 26.22
CA GLN A 77 2.83 -2.25 27.09
C GLN A 77 3.87 -3.07 26.32
N GLU A 78 4.95 -3.47 27.01
CA GLU A 78 6.07 -4.19 26.40
C GLU A 78 6.55 -3.50 25.11
N ILE A 79 6.76 -2.21 25.23
CA ILE A 79 6.98 -1.27 24.13
C ILE A 79 8.16 -1.66 23.25
N ASP A 80 9.19 -2.27 23.81
CA ASP A 80 10.39 -2.71 23.08
C ASP A 80 10.08 -3.75 22.00
N PHE A 81 9.00 -4.52 22.16
CA PHE A 81 8.59 -5.51 21.15
C PHE A 81 7.95 -4.87 19.89
N ASN A 82 7.71 -3.57 19.91
CA ASN A 82 7.16 -2.89 18.72
C ASN A 82 8.09 -2.93 17.52
N ASP A 83 9.41 -3.05 17.72
CA ASP A 83 10.33 -3.24 16.59
C ASP A 83 10.07 -4.55 15.83
N ILE A 84 9.65 -5.60 16.54
CA ILE A 84 9.27 -6.87 15.92
C ILE A 84 8.01 -6.68 15.09
N ARG A 85 7.00 -6.00 15.63
CA ARG A 85 5.76 -5.69 14.91
C ARG A 85 6.02 -4.85 13.66
N THR A 86 6.80 -3.80 13.79
CA THR A 86 7.21 -2.95 12.68
C THR A 86 7.98 -3.71 11.61
N THR A 87 8.86 -4.64 12.01
CA THR A 87 9.61 -5.50 11.07
C THR A 87 8.68 -6.39 10.26
N LEU A 88 7.69 -7.03 10.90
CA LEU A 88 6.71 -7.88 10.21
C LEU A 88 5.86 -7.08 9.21
N GLN A 89 5.41 -5.89 9.59
CA GLN A 89 4.69 -4.99 8.70
C GLN A 89 5.55 -4.53 7.50
N ALA A 90 6.82 -4.25 7.75
CA ALA A 90 7.79 -3.88 6.72
C ALA A 90 8.03 -5.02 5.73
N LEU A 91 8.09 -6.28 6.20
CA LEU A 91 8.20 -7.45 5.33
C LEU A 91 6.98 -7.59 4.41
N TYR A 92 5.77 -7.39 4.90
CA TYR A 92 4.58 -7.37 4.06
C TYR A 92 4.69 -6.33 2.95
N ALA A 93 5.11 -5.12 3.28
CA ALA A 93 5.26 -4.05 2.31
C ALA A 93 6.28 -4.37 1.22
N ILE A 94 7.42 -4.93 1.61
CA ILE A 94 8.52 -5.27 0.68
C ILE A 94 8.14 -6.44 -0.21
N TYR A 95 7.54 -7.48 0.35
CA TYR A 95 7.10 -8.65 -0.43
C TYR A 95 5.94 -8.31 -1.37
N ASP A 96 5.15 -7.32 -1.04
CA ASP A 96 4.10 -6.77 -1.92
C ASP A 96 4.63 -5.72 -2.92
N ASN A 97 5.94 -5.52 -3.01
CA ASN A 97 6.61 -4.62 -3.97
C ASN A 97 6.17 -3.15 -3.85
N CYS A 98 6.12 -2.59 -2.66
CA CYS A 98 5.90 -1.15 -2.50
C CYS A 98 7.03 -0.32 -3.14
N ASN A 99 6.73 0.89 -3.59
CA ASN A 99 7.73 1.78 -4.18
C ASN A 99 8.60 2.47 -3.12
N SER A 100 8.04 2.73 -1.95
CA SER A 100 8.77 3.28 -0.81
C SER A 100 8.12 2.87 0.50
N LEU A 101 8.90 2.88 1.57
CA LEU A 101 8.50 2.38 2.88
C LEU A 101 8.93 3.32 3.98
N HIS A 102 8.03 3.58 4.92
CA HIS A 102 8.32 4.18 6.23
C HIS A 102 8.12 3.13 7.33
N THR A 103 9.04 3.06 8.26
CA THR A 103 8.97 2.19 9.44
C THR A 103 8.85 3.04 10.70
N ASN A 104 7.85 2.74 11.53
CA ASN A 104 7.63 3.43 12.80
C ASN A 104 8.72 3.11 13.81
N ALA A 105 9.09 4.10 14.62
CA ALA A 105 9.91 3.87 15.80
C ALA A 105 9.09 3.14 16.87
N TYR A 106 9.74 2.31 17.67
CA TYR A 106 9.06 1.47 18.67
C TYR A 106 8.30 2.27 19.74
N ASP A 107 8.76 3.48 20.04
CA ASP A 107 8.20 4.35 21.06
C ASP A 107 7.11 5.32 20.56
N GLU A 108 6.81 5.31 19.25
CA GLU A 108 5.71 6.11 18.69
C GLU A 108 4.33 5.78 19.27
N ALA A 109 4.20 4.63 19.96
CA ALA A 109 2.98 4.28 20.66
C ALA A 109 2.61 5.26 21.80
N ILE A 110 3.60 5.96 22.36
CA ILE A 110 3.41 6.83 23.52
C ILE A 110 4.09 8.18 23.44
N THR A 111 5.05 8.40 22.55
CA THR A 111 5.85 9.63 22.53
C THR A 111 6.37 9.97 21.14
N THR A 112 6.94 11.16 21.02
CA THR A 112 7.79 11.51 19.86
C THR A 112 9.06 10.66 19.91
N PRO A 113 9.48 10.09 18.76
CA PRO A 113 10.63 9.21 18.69
C PRO A 113 11.92 9.86 19.22
N THR A 114 12.72 9.08 19.92
CA THR A 114 14.08 9.43 20.34
C THR A 114 15.09 9.15 19.24
N GLU A 115 16.32 9.66 19.37
CA GLU A 115 17.41 9.33 18.44
C GLU A 115 17.67 7.80 18.38
N ALA A 116 17.64 7.14 19.52
CA ALA A 116 17.83 5.68 19.60
C ALA A 116 16.73 4.91 18.88
N SER A 117 15.47 5.30 19.06
CA SER A 117 14.33 4.64 18.43
C SER A 117 14.28 4.87 16.92
N VAL A 118 14.58 6.07 16.44
CA VAL A 118 14.70 6.38 15.00
C VAL A 118 15.82 5.56 14.37
N ARG A 119 16.97 5.46 15.03
CA ARG A 119 18.07 4.61 14.55
C ARG A 119 17.67 3.15 14.40
N ARG A 120 16.90 2.60 15.35
CA ARG A 120 16.37 1.23 15.27
C ARG A 120 15.36 1.09 14.13
N ALA A 121 14.46 2.04 13.94
CA ALA A 121 13.51 2.03 12.83
C ALA A 121 14.21 2.06 11.45
N MET A 122 15.26 2.85 11.31
CA MET A 122 16.10 2.84 10.11
C MET A 122 16.85 1.52 9.94
N ALA A 123 17.33 0.93 11.04
CA ALA A 123 18.04 -0.35 11.02
C ALA A 123 17.16 -1.49 10.48
N ILE A 124 15.86 -1.50 10.77
CA ILE A 124 14.91 -2.46 10.20
C ILE A 124 15.01 -2.46 8.68
N GLN A 125 14.90 -1.30 8.04
CA GLN A 125 14.98 -1.19 6.58
C GLN A 125 16.36 -1.56 6.03
N LEU A 126 17.44 -1.18 6.71
CA LEU A 126 18.80 -1.50 6.30
C LEU A 126 19.07 -3.00 6.36
N ILE A 127 18.63 -3.68 7.42
CA ILE A 127 18.78 -5.13 7.59
C ILE A 127 18.00 -5.86 6.49
N ILE A 128 16.75 -5.48 6.26
CA ILE A 128 15.93 -6.06 5.19
C ILE A 128 16.60 -5.87 3.83
N ASN A 129 17.11 -4.68 3.55
CA ASN A 129 17.72 -4.37 2.25
C ASN A 129 19.10 -5.03 2.05
N LYS A 130 19.92 -5.15 3.11
CA LYS A 130 21.31 -5.57 2.99
C LYS A 130 21.53 -7.05 3.32
N GLU A 131 20.73 -7.60 4.22
CA GLU A 131 20.95 -8.93 4.80
C GLU A 131 19.89 -9.95 4.37
N LEU A 132 18.61 -9.53 4.18
CA LEU A 132 17.53 -10.42 3.77
C LEU A 132 17.58 -10.68 2.25
N GLY A 133 17.93 -11.92 1.86
CA GLY A 133 18.14 -12.31 0.47
C GLY A 133 16.88 -12.23 -0.42
N LEU A 134 15.69 -12.47 0.14
CA LEU A 134 14.42 -12.43 -0.61
C LEU A 134 14.05 -11.02 -1.12
N ALA A 135 14.55 -9.96 -0.50
CA ALA A 135 14.34 -8.60 -0.96
C ALA A 135 14.99 -8.31 -2.33
N LYS A 136 15.86 -9.17 -2.80
CA LYS A 136 16.53 -9.09 -4.11
C LYS A 136 15.74 -9.73 -5.24
N ASN A 137 14.61 -10.35 -4.95
CA ASN A 137 13.77 -11.03 -5.93
C ASN A 137 12.55 -10.16 -6.26
N GLU A 138 12.19 -10.12 -7.53
CA GLU A 138 10.92 -9.51 -7.94
C GLU A 138 9.77 -10.46 -7.57
N ASN A 139 8.70 -9.88 -7.00
CA ASN A 139 7.47 -10.57 -6.67
C ASN A 139 7.68 -11.92 -5.93
N PRO A 140 8.32 -11.93 -4.76
CA PRO A 140 8.70 -13.16 -4.06
C PRO A 140 7.51 -13.99 -3.58
N LEU A 141 6.31 -13.41 -3.52
CA LEU A 141 5.07 -14.10 -3.11
C LEU A 141 4.28 -14.69 -4.28
N GLN A 142 4.75 -14.50 -5.51
CA GLN A 142 4.07 -15.02 -6.70
C GLN A 142 3.92 -16.54 -6.64
N GLY A 143 2.72 -17.03 -6.95
CA GLY A 143 2.41 -18.45 -7.00
C GLY A 143 2.17 -19.10 -5.63
N ALA A 144 2.30 -18.36 -4.54
CA ALA A 144 1.87 -18.85 -3.23
C ALA A 144 0.34 -18.94 -3.20
N PHE A 145 -0.20 -20.14 -2.97
CA PHE A 145 -1.64 -20.39 -3.00
C PHE A 145 -2.45 -19.40 -2.15
N ILE A 146 -2.04 -19.20 -0.89
CA ILE A 146 -2.74 -18.28 0.02
C ILE A 146 -2.73 -16.84 -0.49
N ILE A 147 -1.66 -16.40 -1.13
CA ILE A 147 -1.55 -15.04 -1.67
C ILE A 147 -2.47 -14.84 -2.88
N GLU A 148 -2.58 -15.82 -3.76
CA GLU A 148 -3.48 -15.73 -4.92
C GLU A 148 -4.94 -15.71 -4.47
N GLU A 149 -5.34 -16.62 -3.59
CA GLU A 149 -6.69 -16.69 -3.03
C GLU A 149 -7.06 -15.40 -2.28
N LEU A 150 -6.18 -14.93 -1.40
CA LEU A 150 -6.40 -13.72 -0.63
C LEU A 150 -6.47 -12.47 -1.53
N THR A 151 -5.71 -12.44 -2.62
CA THR A 151 -5.76 -11.36 -3.60
C THR A 151 -7.16 -11.26 -4.24
N ASP A 152 -7.73 -12.39 -4.61
CA ASP A 152 -9.06 -12.42 -5.23
C ASP A 152 -10.17 -12.05 -4.24
N LEU A 153 -10.11 -12.54 -3.01
CA LEU A 153 -11.06 -12.19 -1.95
C LEU A 153 -11.02 -10.69 -1.60
N VAL A 154 -9.84 -10.12 -1.48
CA VAL A 154 -9.69 -8.68 -1.17
C VAL A 154 -10.10 -7.83 -2.37
N GLU A 155 -9.79 -8.22 -3.61
CA GLU A 155 -10.27 -7.52 -4.81
C GLU A 155 -11.80 -7.47 -4.85
N GLU A 156 -12.46 -8.59 -4.59
CA GLU A 156 -13.91 -8.67 -4.55
C GLU A 156 -14.51 -7.74 -3.49
N ALA A 157 -13.97 -7.77 -2.27
CA ALA A 157 -14.43 -6.91 -1.18
C ALA A 157 -14.26 -5.41 -1.51
N VAL A 158 -13.15 -5.03 -2.13
CA VAL A 158 -12.89 -3.64 -2.55
C VAL A 158 -13.87 -3.21 -3.64
N LEU A 159 -14.15 -4.06 -4.63
CA LEU A 159 -15.09 -3.75 -5.70
C LEU A 159 -16.52 -3.63 -5.17
N GLN A 160 -16.92 -4.45 -4.21
CA GLN A 160 -18.22 -4.33 -3.54
C GLN A 160 -18.33 -2.97 -2.81
N GLU A 161 -17.26 -2.53 -2.13
CA GLU A 161 -17.26 -1.23 -1.47
C GLU A 161 -17.29 -0.07 -2.47
N PHE A 162 -16.64 -0.19 -3.62
CA PHE A 162 -16.78 0.80 -4.71
C PHE A 162 -18.22 0.92 -5.19
N ASN A 163 -18.94 -0.19 -5.32
CA ASN A 163 -20.35 -0.16 -5.70
C ASN A 163 -21.20 0.55 -4.64
N ARG A 164 -21.01 0.26 -3.36
CA ARG A 164 -21.70 0.96 -2.25
C ARG A 164 -21.43 2.48 -2.26
N LEU A 165 -20.20 2.88 -2.54
CA LEU A 165 -19.85 4.29 -2.68
C LEU A 165 -20.54 4.93 -3.88
N ASN A 166 -20.60 4.23 -5.02
CA ASN A 166 -21.27 4.72 -6.22
C ASN A 166 -22.76 4.91 -6.02
N GLU A 167 -23.44 4.01 -5.32
CA GLU A 167 -24.87 4.12 -4.97
C GLU A 167 -25.17 5.37 -4.11
N ARG A 168 -24.18 5.87 -3.37
CA ARG A 168 -24.28 7.08 -2.55
C ARG A 168 -23.86 8.37 -3.28
N GLY A 169 -23.61 8.30 -4.58
CA GLY A 169 -23.14 9.44 -5.36
C GLY A 169 -21.62 9.60 -5.42
N GLY A 170 -20.88 8.50 -5.27
CA GLY A 170 -19.43 8.45 -5.26
C GLY A 170 -18.83 8.94 -3.93
N VAL A 171 -17.54 9.23 -3.94
CA VAL A 171 -16.82 9.68 -2.74
C VAL A 171 -17.43 10.96 -2.15
N LEU A 172 -17.76 11.93 -3.01
CA LEU A 172 -18.33 13.21 -2.57
C LEU A 172 -19.74 13.07 -1.99
N GLY A 173 -20.55 12.17 -2.56
CA GLY A 173 -21.90 11.91 -2.07
C GLY A 173 -21.94 11.05 -0.80
N ALA A 174 -20.86 10.31 -0.50
CA ALA A 174 -20.76 9.47 0.69
C ALA A 174 -20.11 10.16 1.89
N MET A 175 -19.61 11.39 1.73
CA MET A 175 -19.09 12.25 2.80
C MET A 175 -20.23 12.91 3.57
#